data_e19962341a76d446bdedca72bd8a1164
#
_entry.id   e19962341a76d446bdedca72bd8a1164
#
_cell.length_a   1.000
_cell.length_b   1.000
_cell.length_c   1.000
_cell.angle_alpha   90.00
_cell.angle_beta   90.00
_cell.angle_gamma   90.00
#
_symmetry.space_group_name_H-M   'P 1'
#
loop_
_entity.id
_entity.type
_entity.pdbx_description
1 polymer ?
#
loop_
_entity_poly.entity_id
_entity_poly.type
_entity_poly.pdbx_seq_one_letter_code
_entity_poly.pdbx_strand_id
1 'polypeptide(L)'
;MTDTKELNYAIIGGGVLGMTTALRLAQKGHRVTLFEASPQLGGLADAWTLGDVTWDRHYHVTLLSDSYTRKILKELNLDDDMEWVETRTGFFTDGRLHSMSSSLEFLRFKPLSLLSKFRLGLTIFAGSKIKNWRKLEGMLVGDWLQKWSGKKTFEKIWKPLLRSKLGDNYKKTSAAFIWATIARLYAARRTGLKKEMFGYLPGGYGRMLEQFEKHLTDAGVDIRLNQSIESVSHKEGRVFIKSSNEQSEAFDQTVLTVPSRVVPKLLPQLAKEEAAKHTAIEYQGIVCVSMLLKKSLADFYVTNITDGNVPFTGVIEMSALVDKSEFDGKALIYLPYYVPEGHAAFDWTDDEILEQSLLGLESMYPDFSRDDLVAFRASRVRSVMAISTLNYSQHLPPSQTSVPGVHVVNSAQIVNGTLNVNETIKLAESAIPELLRVACESSAPQTPREVQHV
;
A
#
# COMPACT_ATOMS: atom_id res chain seq x y z
N MET A 1 3.90 -35.06 14.87
CA MET A 1 3.59 -33.66 15.17
C MET A 1 4.64 -33.26 16.21
N THR A 2 5.64 -32.51 15.84
CA THR A 2 6.59 -31.96 16.83
C THR A 2 5.82 -30.94 17.66
N ASP A 3 5.76 -31.17 18.97
CA ASP A 3 5.20 -30.21 19.95
C ASP A 3 5.98 -28.90 19.81
N THR A 4 5.45 -27.96 19.00
CA THR A 4 6.02 -26.62 18.92
C THR A 4 5.66 -25.92 20.23
N LYS A 5 6.68 -25.55 21.01
CA LYS A 5 6.52 -24.81 22.26
C LYS A 5 5.67 -23.55 21.99
N GLU A 6 4.62 -23.37 22.76
CA GLU A 6 3.84 -22.13 22.77
C GLU A 6 4.74 -20.95 23.15
N LEU A 7 4.76 -19.90 22.34
CA LEU A 7 5.52 -18.67 22.57
C LEU A 7 4.55 -17.48 22.69
N ASN A 8 5.03 -16.44 23.38
CA ASN A 8 4.31 -15.18 23.53
C ASN A 8 4.89 -14.15 22.55
N TYR A 9 4.10 -13.76 21.55
CA TYR A 9 4.46 -12.79 20.53
C TYR A 9 3.84 -11.43 20.78
N ALA A 10 4.62 -10.37 20.57
CA ALA A 10 4.09 -9.02 20.40
C ALA A 10 4.18 -8.60 18.94
N ILE A 11 3.08 -8.07 18.40
CA ILE A 11 3.02 -7.45 17.08
C ILE A 11 2.82 -5.95 17.27
N ILE A 12 3.71 -5.13 16.71
CA ILE A 12 3.64 -3.67 16.84
C ILE A 12 3.23 -3.08 15.49
N GLY A 13 1.99 -2.55 15.46
CA GLY A 13 1.31 -2.00 14.31
C GLY A 13 0.10 -2.83 13.88
N GLY A 14 -1.10 -2.27 14.02
CA GLY A 14 -2.40 -2.89 13.72
C GLY A 14 -2.89 -2.67 12.29
N GLY A 15 -1.99 -2.37 11.33
CA GLY A 15 -2.34 -2.39 9.91
C GLY A 15 -2.58 -3.81 9.39
N VAL A 16 -3.08 -3.95 8.16
CA VAL A 16 -3.38 -5.26 7.54
C VAL A 16 -2.22 -6.25 7.63
N LEU A 17 -0.97 -5.76 7.56
CA LEU A 17 0.23 -6.59 7.73
C LEU A 17 0.30 -7.20 9.13
N GLY A 18 0.17 -6.38 10.17
CA GLY A 18 0.19 -6.82 11.57
C GLY A 18 -0.99 -7.73 11.90
N MET A 19 -2.20 -7.36 11.45
CA MET A 19 -3.40 -8.18 11.61
C MET A 19 -3.22 -9.59 11.00
N THR A 20 -2.71 -9.66 9.76
CA THR A 20 -2.45 -10.96 9.09
C THR A 20 -1.39 -11.75 9.84
N THR A 21 -0.29 -11.11 10.25
CA THR A 21 0.79 -11.77 10.99
C THR A 21 0.27 -12.32 12.33
N ALA A 22 -0.50 -11.51 13.08
CA ALA A 22 -1.10 -11.90 14.35
C ALA A 22 -2.03 -13.10 14.19
N LEU A 23 -2.94 -13.07 13.20
CA LEU A 23 -3.84 -14.17 12.90
C LEU A 23 -3.07 -15.47 12.63
N ARG A 24 -2.04 -15.43 11.77
CA ARG A 24 -1.28 -16.63 11.39
C ARG A 24 -0.51 -17.23 12.57
N LEU A 25 0.06 -16.40 13.44
CA LEU A 25 0.77 -16.87 14.63
C LEU A 25 -0.21 -17.47 15.65
N ALA A 26 -1.38 -16.85 15.88
CA ALA A 26 -2.42 -17.39 16.75
C ALA A 26 -2.95 -18.75 16.23
N GLN A 27 -3.21 -18.85 14.91
CA GLN A 27 -3.61 -20.12 14.28
C GLN A 27 -2.54 -21.23 14.37
N LYS A 28 -1.27 -20.88 14.66
CA LYS A 28 -0.19 -21.83 14.92
C LYS A 28 -0.05 -22.20 16.41
N GLY A 29 -0.94 -21.72 17.28
CA GLY A 29 -0.99 -22.04 18.70
C GLY A 29 -0.06 -21.17 19.56
N HIS A 30 0.31 -19.98 19.10
CA HIS A 30 1.07 -19.02 19.88
C HIS A 30 0.15 -17.99 20.53
N ARG A 31 0.54 -17.46 21.69
CA ARG A 31 -0.12 -16.29 22.29
C ARG A 31 0.34 -15.05 21.59
N VAL A 32 -0.59 -14.19 21.20
CA VAL A 32 -0.30 -12.98 20.42
C VAL A 32 -0.97 -11.76 21.05
N THR A 33 -0.18 -10.72 21.30
CA THR A 33 -0.66 -9.38 21.63
C THR A 33 -0.39 -8.45 20.47
N LEU A 34 -1.41 -7.77 19.97
CA LEU A 34 -1.33 -6.79 18.86
C LEU A 34 -1.49 -5.38 19.41
N PHE A 35 -0.44 -4.57 19.29
CA PHE A 35 -0.43 -3.17 19.73
C PHE A 35 -0.67 -2.23 18.55
N GLU A 36 -1.61 -1.30 18.71
CA GLU A 36 -1.92 -0.25 17.74
C GLU A 36 -2.03 1.12 18.46
N ALA A 37 -1.37 2.12 17.90
CA ALA A 37 -1.38 3.48 18.44
C ALA A 37 -2.71 4.22 18.20
N SER A 38 -3.43 3.85 17.14
CA SER A 38 -4.71 4.42 16.73
C SER A 38 -5.88 3.82 17.53
N PRO A 39 -7.05 4.47 17.55
CA PRO A 39 -8.26 3.94 18.17
C PRO A 39 -8.90 2.78 17.40
N GLN A 40 -8.39 2.44 16.20
CA GLN A 40 -8.91 1.36 15.35
C GLN A 40 -7.79 0.67 14.57
N LEU A 41 -8.04 -0.59 14.19
CA LEU A 41 -7.16 -1.35 13.31
C LEU A 41 -7.30 -0.91 11.84
N GLY A 42 -6.39 -1.39 10.96
CA GLY A 42 -6.46 -1.20 9.52
C GLY A 42 -5.32 -0.37 8.93
N GLY A 43 -4.77 0.59 9.67
CA GLY A 43 -3.67 1.43 9.19
C GLY A 43 -4.06 2.25 7.96
N LEU A 44 -3.42 2.00 6.80
CA LEU A 44 -3.76 2.71 5.55
C LEU A 44 -5.06 2.21 4.90
N ALA A 45 -5.58 1.07 5.33
CA ALA A 45 -6.82 0.49 4.82
C ALA A 45 -8.05 0.89 5.67
N ASP A 46 -7.89 1.73 6.68
CA ASP A 46 -8.96 2.13 7.56
C ASP A 46 -10.04 2.97 6.85
N ALA A 47 -11.19 3.13 7.51
CA ALA A 47 -12.33 3.90 7.04
C ALA A 47 -12.56 5.14 7.92
N TRP A 48 -13.26 6.12 7.41
CA TRP A 48 -13.72 7.30 8.14
C TRP A 48 -15.09 7.79 7.68
N THR A 49 -15.71 8.61 8.51
CA THR A 49 -17.00 9.25 8.17
C THR A 49 -16.75 10.57 7.44
N LEU A 50 -17.46 10.77 6.34
CA LEU A 50 -17.46 11.94 5.49
C LEU A 50 -18.92 12.42 5.29
N GLY A 51 -19.34 13.47 6.02
CA GLY A 51 -20.75 13.78 6.17
C GLY A 51 -21.48 12.61 6.87
N ASP A 52 -22.52 12.09 6.22
CA ASP A 52 -23.31 10.94 6.72
C ASP A 52 -22.82 9.59 6.16
N VAL A 53 -21.77 9.58 5.33
CA VAL A 53 -21.26 8.38 4.66
C VAL A 53 -19.98 7.91 5.34
N THR A 54 -19.89 6.63 5.71
CA THR A 54 -18.65 5.99 6.16
C THR A 54 -18.09 5.14 5.03
N TRP A 55 -16.84 5.41 4.64
CA TRP A 55 -16.15 4.69 3.58
C TRP A 55 -14.62 4.74 3.79
N ASP A 56 -13.90 3.98 2.96
CA ASP A 56 -12.44 3.91 3.02
C ASP A 56 -11.79 5.30 3.05
N ARG A 57 -10.82 5.51 3.93
CA ARG A 57 -10.06 6.77 4.02
C ARG A 57 -9.24 7.04 2.77
N HIS A 58 -8.73 5.98 2.13
CA HIS A 58 -8.05 6.01 0.85
C HIS A 58 -8.79 5.08 -0.12
N TYR A 59 -8.61 5.30 -1.42
CA TYR A 59 -9.27 4.48 -2.43
C TYR A 59 -8.67 3.07 -2.50
N HIS A 60 -9.50 2.06 -2.39
CA HIS A 60 -9.13 0.67 -2.50
C HIS A 60 -10.01 -0.06 -3.52
N VAL A 61 -9.42 -1.00 -4.22
CA VAL A 61 -10.12 -1.96 -5.07
C VAL A 61 -9.38 -3.29 -5.05
N THR A 62 -10.12 -4.34 -5.29
CA THR A 62 -9.59 -5.69 -5.43
C THR A 62 -9.60 -6.10 -6.90
N LEU A 63 -8.53 -6.72 -7.37
CA LEU A 63 -8.49 -7.32 -8.71
C LEU A 63 -8.81 -8.83 -8.61
N LEU A 64 -9.35 -9.42 -9.68
CA LEU A 64 -9.58 -10.87 -9.73
C LEU A 64 -8.29 -11.68 -9.49
N SER A 65 -7.13 -11.10 -9.81
CA SER A 65 -5.80 -11.68 -9.58
C SER A 65 -5.26 -11.51 -8.15
N ASP A 66 -5.93 -10.74 -7.29
CA ASP A 66 -5.49 -10.46 -5.92
C ASP A 66 -5.82 -11.64 -4.98
N SER A 67 -5.16 -12.76 -5.22
CA SER A 67 -5.45 -14.05 -4.59
C SER A 67 -5.27 -14.07 -3.07
N TYR A 68 -4.34 -13.29 -2.53
CA TYR A 68 -4.11 -13.21 -1.08
C TYR A 68 -5.21 -12.40 -0.37
N THR A 69 -5.64 -11.29 -0.95
CA THR A 69 -6.81 -10.54 -0.44
C THR A 69 -8.05 -11.41 -0.46
N ARG A 70 -8.34 -12.06 -1.59
CA ARG A 70 -9.49 -12.95 -1.74
C ARG A 70 -9.46 -14.15 -0.80
N LYS A 71 -8.27 -14.69 -0.50
CA LYS A 71 -8.11 -15.74 0.51
C LYS A 71 -8.53 -15.27 1.89
N ILE A 72 -8.09 -14.09 2.32
CA ILE A 72 -8.50 -13.49 3.60
C ILE A 72 -10.00 -13.21 3.59
N LEU A 73 -10.55 -12.59 2.55
CA LEU A 73 -11.99 -12.35 2.44
C LEU A 73 -12.80 -13.64 2.57
N LYS A 74 -12.32 -14.74 1.98
CA LYS A 74 -12.95 -16.05 2.12
C LYS A 74 -12.90 -16.59 3.57
N GLU A 75 -11.78 -16.42 4.26
CA GLU A 75 -11.65 -16.80 5.68
C GLU A 75 -12.59 -15.97 6.57
N LEU A 76 -12.83 -14.71 6.19
CA LEU A 76 -13.78 -13.81 6.86
C LEU A 76 -15.24 -14.00 6.41
N ASN A 77 -15.52 -14.93 5.49
CA ASN A 77 -16.83 -15.15 4.85
C ASN A 77 -17.38 -13.93 4.10
N LEU A 78 -16.50 -13.18 3.42
CA LEU A 78 -16.82 -11.97 2.68
C LEU A 78 -16.50 -12.07 1.16
N ASP A 79 -15.83 -13.12 0.66
CA ASP A 79 -15.43 -13.21 -0.76
C ASP A 79 -16.65 -13.34 -1.69
N ASP A 80 -17.71 -13.99 -1.22
CA ASP A 80 -18.95 -14.17 -1.98
C ASP A 80 -19.80 -12.88 -2.05
N ASP A 81 -19.55 -11.91 -1.16
CA ASP A 81 -20.21 -10.61 -1.17
C ASP A 81 -19.53 -9.60 -2.10
N MET A 82 -18.40 -9.98 -2.71
CA MET A 82 -17.64 -9.08 -3.59
C MET A 82 -18.43 -8.76 -4.86
N GLU A 83 -18.61 -7.50 -5.12
CA GLU A 83 -19.19 -6.96 -6.35
C GLU A 83 -18.08 -6.70 -7.39
N TRP A 84 -18.29 -7.20 -8.63
CA TRP A 84 -17.32 -7.07 -9.72
C TRP A 84 -17.88 -6.24 -10.86
N VAL A 85 -17.24 -5.11 -11.15
CA VAL A 85 -17.74 -4.10 -12.09
C VAL A 85 -16.69 -3.82 -13.18
N GLU A 86 -17.15 -3.67 -14.43
CA GLU A 86 -16.34 -3.15 -15.52
C GLU A 86 -16.17 -1.64 -15.36
N THR A 87 -14.94 -1.18 -15.28
CA THR A 87 -14.65 0.25 -15.08
C THR A 87 -14.14 0.91 -16.35
N ARG A 88 -14.31 2.23 -16.39
CA ARG A 88 -13.78 3.08 -17.44
C ARG A 88 -12.62 3.91 -16.93
N THR A 89 -11.65 4.16 -17.82
CA THR A 89 -10.45 4.95 -17.49
C THR A 89 -10.40 6.21 -18.36
N GLY A 90 -10.26 7.35 -17.71
CA GLY A 90 -10.06 8.64 -18.33
C GLY A 90 -8.60 9.08 -18.34
N PHE A 91 -8.28 10.00 -19.24
CA PHE A 91 -7.03 10.75 -19.30
C PHE A 91 -7.31 12.23 -19.50
N PHE A 92 -6.82 13.07 -18.60
CA PHE A 92 -6.81 14.51 -18.79
C PHE A 92 -5.44 14.93 -19.32
N THR A 93 -5.43 15.42 -20.57
CA THR A 93 -4.22 15.80 -21.30
C THR A 93 -4.53 16.86 -22.36
N ASP A 94 -3.64 17.85 -22.52
CA ASP A 94 -3.82 18.99 -23.41
C ASP A 94 -5.13 19.76 -23.10
N GLY A 95 -5.45 19.93 -21.80
CA GLY A 95 -6.65 20.62 -21.32
C GLY A 95 -7.98 19.92 -21.65
N ARG A 96 -7.97 18.62 -21.96
CA ARG A 96 -9.15 17.86 -22.37
C ARG A 96 -9.23 16.49 -21.71
N LEU A 97 -10.43 16.07 -21.43
CA LEU A 97 -10.75 14.73 -20.94
C LEU A 97 -10.93 13.77 -22.13
N HIS A 98 -10.24 12.64 -22.08
CA HIS A 98 -10.28 11.58 -23.07
C HIS A 98 -10.62 10.24 -22.43
N SER A 99 -11.46 9.43 -23.07
CA SER A 99 -11.67 8.03 -22.69
C SER A 99 -10.53 7.14 -23.25
N MET A 100 -10.09 6.19 -22.42
CA MET A 100 -9.08 5.18 -22.83
C MET A 100 -9.41 3.81 -22.22
N SER A 101 -10.69 3.45 -22.21
CA SER A 101 -11.22 2.23 -21.57
C SER A 101 -11.21 1.00 -22.49
N SER A 102 -11.11 1.20 -23.81
CA SER A 102 -11.13 0.12 -24.79
C SER A 102 -9.98 0.24 -25.81
N SER A 103 -9.67 -0.88 -26.49
CA SER A 103 -8.66 -0.88 -27.57
C SER A 103 -9.01 0.09 -28.71
N LEU A 104 -10.29 0.27 -29.01
CA LEU A 104 -10.74 1.20 -30.04
C LEU A 104 -10.55 2.65 -29.59
N GLU A 105 -10.86 2.99 -28.34
CA GLU A 105 -10.61 4.31 -27.78
C GLU A 105 -9.12 4.61 -27.70
N PHE A 106 -8.29 3.63 -27.32
CA PHE A 106 -6.84 3.74 -27.39
C PHE A 106 -6.35 4.08 -28.80
N LEU A 107 -6.88 3.39 -29.83
CA LEU A 107 -6.52 3.71 -31.22
C LEU A 107 -6.98 5.10 -31.65
N ARG A 108 -8.10 5.61 -31.10
CA ARG A 108 -8.62 6.97 -31.35
C ARG A 108 -7.99 8.06 -30.47
N PHE A 109 -7.15 7.70 -29.50
CA PHE A 109 -6.52 8.66 -28.58
C PHE A 109 -5.60 9.63 -29.32
N LYS A 110 -6.08 10.85 -29.58
CA LYS A 110 -5.44 11.85 -30.43
C LYS A 110 -4.06 12.34 -29.95
N PRO A 111 -3.80 12.44 -28.62
CA PRO A 111 -2.51 12.92 -28.10
C PRO A 111 -1.29 12.07 -28.49
N LEU A 112 -1.50 10.83 -28.98
CA LEU A 112 -0.44 9.94 -29.44
C LEU A 112 -0.54 9.61 -30.93
N SER A 113 0.58 9.65 -31.65
CA SER A 113 0.68 9.14 -33.03
C SER A 113 0.50 7.61 -33.05
N LEU A 114 0.15 7.04 -34.22
CA LEU A 114 -0.02 5.59 -34.39
C LEU A 114 1.26 4.82 -34.00
N LEU A 115 2.44 5.33 -34.41
CA LEU A 115 3.72 4.73 -34.01
C LEU A 115 3.94 4.75 -32.50
N SER A 116 3.58 5.85 -31.82
CA SER A 116 3.67 5.96 -30.37
C SER A 116 2.72 4.98 -29.67
N LYS A 117 1.51 4.80 -30.18
CA LYS A 117 0.52 3.81 -29.68
C LYS A 117 1.04 2.39 -29.84
N PHE A 118 1.58 2.06 -31.01
CA PHE A 118 2.17 0.74 -31.24
C PHE A 118 3.32 0.46 -30.26
N ARG A 119 4.26 1.41 -30.10
CA ARG A 119 5.38 1.28 -29.16
C ARG A 119 4.92 1.18 -27.70
N LEU A 120 3.90 1.94 -27.31
CA LEU A 120 3.31 1.84 -25.96
C LEU A 120 2.71 0.44 -25.71
N GLY A 121 1.91 -0.06 -26.65
CA GLY A 121 1.37 -1.41 -26.60
C GLY A 121 2.45 -2.49 -26.53
N LEU A 122 3.51 -2.35 -27.33
CA LEU A 122 4.66 -3.26 -27.34
C LEU A 122 5.40 -3.22 -25.98
N THR A 123 5.56 -2.03 -25.38
CA THR A 123 6.20 -1.86 -24.07
C THR A 123 5.43 -2.61 -22.98
N ILE A 124 4.10 -2.46 -22.96
CA ILE A 124 3.23 -3.13 -22.01
C ILE A 124 3.28 -4.66 -22.22
N PHE A 125 3.19 -5.11 -23.48
CA PHE A 125 3.26 -6.53 -23.81
C PHE A 125 4.62 -7.14 -23.43
N ALA A 126 5.73 -6.51 -23.82
CA ALA A 126 7.07 -6.97 -23.49
C ALA A 126 7.29 -6.99 -21.95
N GLY A 127 6.88 -5.93 -21.26
CA GLY A 127 6.92 -5.85 -19.79
C GLY A 127 6.18 -7.01 -19.13
N SER A 128 4.99 -7.34 -19.63
CA SER A 128 4.18 -8.45 -19.07
C SER A 128 4.81 -9.85 -19.24
N LYS A 129 5.79 -10.00 -20.13
CA LYS A 129 6.51 -11.27 -20.41
C LYS A 129 7.79 -11.43 -19.60
N ILE A 130 8.28 -10.37 -18.98
CA ILE A 130 9.49 -10.42 -18.15
C ILE A 130 9.18 -11.20 -16.87
N LYS A 131 9.91 -12.28 -16.63
CA LYS A 131 9.82 -13.10 -15.40
C LYS A 131 10.88 -12.71 -14.37
N ASN A 132 12.08 -12.35 -14.84
CA ASN A 132 13.20 -11.99 -13.96
C ASN A 132 13.23 -10.47 -13.72
N TRP A 133 12.46 -10.03 -12.75
CA TRP A 133 12.35 -8.64 -12.34
C TRP A 133 13.66 -8.08 -11.73
N ARG A 134 14.53 -8.95 -11.16
CA ARG A 134 15.82 -8.52 -10.59
C ARG A 134 16.72 -7.82 -11.62
N LYS A 135 16.64 -8.22 -12.90
CA LYS A 135 17.36 -7.49 -13.97
C LYS A 135 16.85 -6.05 -14.17
N LEU A 136 15.60 -5.79 -13.81
CA LEU A 136 14.99 -4.47 -13.92
C LEU A 136 15.34 -3.58 -12.73
N GLU A 137 15.75 -4.13 -11.60
CA GLU A 137 16.24 -3.34 -10.46
C GLU A 137 17.53 -2.59 -10.79
N GLY A 138 18.39 -3.13 -11.66
CA GLY A 138 19.61 -2.47 -12.13
C GLY A 138 19.43 -1.42 -13.23
N MET A 139 18.19 -1.09 -13.61
CA MET A 139 17.88 -0.14 -14.69
C MET A 139 16.95 0.96 -14.21
N LEU A 140 17.24 2.21 -14.56
CA LEU A 140 16.33 3.33 -14.27
C LEU A 140 15.03 3.19 -15.07
N VAL A 141 13.92 3.50 -14.41
CA VAL A 141 12.58 3.42 -15.02
C VAL A 141 12.48 4.33 -16.28
N GLY A 142 13.06 5.52 -16.22
CA GLY A 142 13.07 6.46 -17.34
C GLY A 142 13.80 5.90 -18.56
N ASP A 143 14.98 5.31 -18.38
CA ASP A 143 15.79 4.75 -19.46
C ASP A 143 15.10 3.53 -20.08
N TRP A 144 14.58 2.62 -19.25
CA TRP A 144 13.85 1.44 -19.72
C TRP A 144 12.62 1.82 -20.54
N LEU A 145 11.80 2.76 -20.06
CA LEU A 145 10.60 3.21 -20.76
C LEU A 145 10.94 3.98 -22.06
N GLN A 146 11.97 4.83 -22.05
CA GLN A 146 12.39 5.53 -23.28
C GLN A 146 12.91 4.56 -24.34
N LYS A 147 13.67 3.54 -23.93
CA LYS A 147 14.17 2.50 -24.85
C LYS A 147 13.03 1.78 -25.57
N TRP A 148 11.99 1.38 -24.86
CA TRP A 148 10.88 0.61 -25.42
C TRP A 148 9.82 1.48 -26.09
N SER A 149 9.28 2.48 -25.40
CA SER A 149 8.16 3.28 -25.89
C SER A 149 8.60 4.52 -26.71
N GLY A 150 9.87 4.88 -26.65
CA GLY A 150 10.45 6.03 -27.33
C GLY A 150 10.26 7.35 -26.56
N LYS A 151 11.15 8.32 -26.85
CA LYS A 151 11.22 9.60 -26.14
C LYS A 151 9.87 10.35 -26.15
N LYS A 152 9.19 10.44 -27.31
CA LYS A 152 7.91 11.16 -27.43
C LYS A 152 6.82 10.56 -26.54
N THR A 153 6.67 9.24 -26.52
CA THR A 153 5.70 8.54 -25.68
C THR A 153 6.07 8.65 -24.20
N PHE A 154 7.37 8.59 -23.91
CA PHE A 154 7.86 8.78 -22.55
C PHE A 154 7.50 10.17 -22.01
N GLU A 155 7.84 11.24 -22.72
CA GLU A 155 7.58 12.61 -22.29
C GLU A 155 6.08 12.91 -22.16
N LYS A 156 5.24 12.36 -23.07
CA LYS A 156 3.81 12.67 -23.10
C LYS A 156 2.98 11.86 -22.11
N ILE A 157 3.33 10.61 -21.85
CA ILE A 157 2.53 9.69 -21.04
C ILE A 157 3.27 9.22 -19.79
N TRP A 158 4.42 8.54 -19.97
CA TRP A 158 5.05 7.86 -18.85
C TRP A 158 5.64 8.82 -17.79
N LYS A 159 6.33 9.86 -18.23
CA LYS A 159 6.97 10.82 -17.34
C LYS A 159 5.94 11.58 -16.48
N PRO A 160 4.84 12.12 -17.02
CA PRO A 160 3.78 12.70 -16.19
C PRO A 160 3.20 11.69 -15.19
N LEU A 161 2.88 10.47 -15.62
CA LEU A 161 2.36 9.42 -14.74
C LEU A 161 3.37 8.98 -13.66
N LEU A 162 4.66 8.91 -13.98
CA LEU A 162 5.70 8.64 -12.99
C LEU A 162 5.86 9.82 -12.02
N ARG A 163 5.89 11.05 -12.52
CA ARG A 163 5.98 12.24 -11.66
C ARG A 163 4.76 12.40 -10.77
N SER A 164 3.58 12.09 -11.27
CA SER A 164 2.37 12.16 -10.48
C SER A 164 2.43 11.24 -9.26
N LYS A 165 3.02 10.06 -9.36
CA LYS A 165 3.11 9.07 -8.28
C LYS A 165 4.40 9.15 -7.47
N LEU A 166 5.50 9.54 -8.08
CA LEU A 166 6.84 9.48 -7.48
C LEU A 166 7.49 10.86 -7.32
N GLY A 167 6.86 11.93 -7.83
CA GLY A 167 7.51 13.22 -7.94
C GLY A 167 8.83 13.08 -8.73
N ASP A 168 9.85 13.81 -8.35
CA ASP A 168 11.17 13.72 -8.96
C ASP A 168 11.96 12.46 -8.57
N ASN A 169 11.45 11.67 -7.59
CA ASN A 169 12.03 10.38 -7.24
C ASN A 169 11.99 9.36 -8.38
N TYR A 170 11.14 9.56 -9.41
CA TYR A 170 11.18 8.69 -10.60
C TYR A 170 12.55 8.65 -11.28
N LYS A 171 13.37 9.71 -11.13
CA LYS A 171 14.72 9.80 -11.73
C LYS A 171 15.71 8.77 -11.14
N LYS A 172 15.46 8.28 -9.93
CA LYS A 172 16.27 7.26 -9.23
C LYS A 172 15.53 5.94 -9.03
N THR A 173 14.27 5.85 -9.46
CA THR A 173 13.45 4.65 -9.33
C THR A 173 13.84 3.62 -10.38
N SER A 174 13.89 2.35 -9.99
CA SER A 174 14.19 1.23 -10.87
C SER A 174 13.01 0.87 -11.78
N ALA A 175 13.30 0.23 -12.91
CA ALA A 175 12.29 -0.25 -13.84
C ALA A 175 11.40 -1.38 -13.25
N ALA A 176 11.83 -2.02 -12.15
CA ALA A 176 11.04 -3.02 -11.45
C ALA A 176 9.71 -2.44 -10.92
N PHE A 177 9.68 -1.16 -10.54
CA PHE A 177 8.47 -0.47 -10.09
C PHE A 177 7.36 -0.46 -11.15
N ILE A 178 7.66 0.03 -12.35
CA ILE A 178 6.64 0.10 -13.42
C ILE A 178 6.33 -1.28 -13.99
N TRP A 179 7.30 -2.19 -14.01
CA TRP A 179 7.08 -3.58 -14.38
C TRP A 179 6.06 -4.26 -13.48
N ALA A 180 6.16 -4.10 -12.16
CA ALA A 180 5.20 -4.66 -11.21
C ALA A 180 3.77 -4.18 -11.47
N THR A 181 3.61 -2.88 -11.76
CA THR A 181 2.33 -2.30 -12.15
C THR A 181 1.78 -2.92 -13.44
N ILE A 182 2.62 -3.00 -14.49
CA ILE A 182 2.24 -3.60 -15.79
C ILE A 182 1.88 -5.07 -15.60
N ALA A 183 2.67 -5.83 -14.86
CA ALA A 183 2.45 -7.26 -14.63
C ALA A 183 1.12 -7.52 -13.89
N ARG A 184 0.82 -6.74 -12.85
CA ARG A 184 -0.43 -6.84 -12.09
C ARG A 184 -1.65 -6.53 -12.94
N LEU A 185 -1.65 -5.40 -13.65
CA LEU A 185 -2.77 -5.01 -14.54
C LEU A 185 -2.95 -5.98 -15.71
N TYR A 186 -1.85 -6.51 -16.25
CA TYR A 186 -1.93 -7.51 -17.32
C TYR A 186 -2.45 -8.86 -16.81
N ALA A 187 -2.09 -9.27 -15.59
CA ALA A 187 -2.60 -10.48 -14.97
C ALA A 187 -4.11 -10.42 -14.72
N ALA A 188 -4.64 -9.26 -14.33
CA ALA A 188 -6.07 -9.03 -14.14
C ALA A 188 -6.89 -9.30 -15.42
N ARG A 189 -6.31 -9.07 -16.62
CA ARG A 189 -6.96 -9.32 -17.93
C ARG A 189 -6.91 -10.78 -18.37
N ARG A 190 -6.07 -11.63 -17.74
CA ARG A 190 -5.87 -13.04 -18.14
C ARG A 190 -6.92 -14.01 -17.59
N THR A 191 -7.79 -13.58 -16.72
CA THR A 191 -8.83 -14.43 -16.10
C THR A 191 -9.98 -14.82 -17.06
N GLY A 192 -9.72 -14.76 -18.41
CA GLY A 192 -10.68 -15.14 -19.44
C GLY A 192 -11.62 -14.02 -19.87
N LEU A 193 -11.64 -12.91 -19.16
CA LEU A 193 -12.42 -11.72 -19.50
C LEU A 193 -11.56 -10.77 -20.35
N LYS A 194 -12.09 -10.33 -21.50
CA LYS A 194 -11.45 -9.33 -22.38
C LYS A 194 -11.43 -7.92 -21.76
N LYS A 195 -12.10 -7.74 -20.61
CA LYS A 195 -12.37 -6.47 -19.94
C LYS A 195 -11.70 -6.44 -18.57
N GLU A 196 -11.30 -5.27 -18.15
CA GLU A 196 -10.74 -5.04 -16.82
C GLU A 196 -11.89 -4.94 -15.80
N MET A 197 -11.92 -5.88 -14.86
CA MET A 197 -12.91 -5.91 -13.78
C MET A 197 -12.25 -5.51 -12.47
N PHE A 198 -12.86 -4.57 -11.78
CA PHE A 198 -12.49 -4.19 -10.42
C PHE A 198 -13.56 -4.65 -9.44
N GLY A 199 -13.12 -5.13 -8.29
CA GLY A 199 -14.03 -5.57 -7.23
C GLY A 199 -14.02 -4.61 -6.05
N TYR A 200 -15.18 -4.43 -5.45
CA TYR A 200 -15.35 -3.78 -4.17
C TYR A 200 -16.20 -4.65 -3.24
N LEU A 201 -16.06 -4.42 -1.95
CA LEU A 201 -16.91 -5.03 -0.93
C LEU A 201 -17.99 -4.00 -0.55
N PRO A 202 -19.28 -4.31 -0.61
CA PRO A 202 -20.33 -3.46 -0.04
C PRO A 202 -20.03 -3.14 1.44
N GLY A 203 -20.11 -1.87 1.82
CA GLY A 203 -19.64 -1.36 3.11
C GLY A 203 -18.14 -1.03 3.18
N GLY A 204 -17.40 -1.19 2.05
CA GLY A 204 -15.98 -0.86 1.95
C GLY A 204 -15.07 -1.77 2.79
N TYR A 205 -13.82 -1.38 2.90
CA TYR A 205 -12.84 -2.10 3.74
C TYR A 205 -13.10 -1.94 5.24
N GLY A 206 -13.88 -0.94 5.65
CA GLY A 206 -14.35 -0.85 7.04
C GLY A 206 -15.03 -2.14 7.51
N ARG A 207 -15.94 -2.68 6.68
CA ARG A 207 -16.62 -3.96 6.94
C ARG A 207 -15.61 -5.14 6.99
N MET A 208 -14.63 -5.16 6.11
CA MET A 208 -13.56 -6.18 6.14
C MET A 208 -12.77 -6.11 7.45
N LEU A 209 -12.40 -4.90 7.89
CA LEU A 209 -11.60 -4.70 9.10
C LEU A 209 -12.36 -5.10 10.36
N GLU A 210 -13.64 -4.78 10.47
CA GLU A 210 -14.51 -5.22 11.58
C GLU A 210 -14.59 -6.75 11.67
N GLN A 211 -14.80 -7.43 10.54
CA GLN A 211 -14.80 -8.90 10.53
C GLN A 211 -13.42 -9.48 10.83
N PHE A 212 -12.34 -8.81 10.38
CA PHE A 212 -10.99 -9.25 10.67
C PHE A 212 -10.66 -9.10 12.17
N GLU A 213 -11.01 -7.98 12.78
CA GLU A 213 -10.85 -7.76 14.24
C GLU A 213 -11.57 -8.82 15.06
N LYS A 214 -12.85 -9.10 14.69
CA LYS A 214 -13.60 -10.19 15.30
C LYS A 214 -12.88 -11.54 15.16
N HIS A 215 -12.36 -11.84 13.97
CA HIS A 215 -11.67 -13.10 13.70
C HIS A 215 -10.35 -13.23 14.49
N LEU A 216 -9.64 -12.12 14.70
CA LEU A 216 -8.46 -12.05 15.57
C LEU A 216 -8.84 -12.34 17.02
N THR A 217 -9.91 -11.72 17.51
CA THR A 217 -10.42 -11.93 18.89
C THR A 217 -10.85 -13.37 19.09
N ASP A 218 -11.59 -13.95 18.14
CA ASP A 218 -12.03 -15.36 18.17
C ASP A 218 -10.83 -16.34 18.13
N ALA A 219 -9.71 -15.94 17.50
CA ALA A 219 -8.45 -16.69 17.50
C ALA A 219 -7.60 -16.49 18.77
N GLY A 220 -8.07 -15.69 19.74
CA GLY A 220 -7.40 -15.45 21.00
C GLY A 220 -6.30 -14.38 20.96
N VAL A 221 -6.29 -13.52 19.95
CA VAL A 221 -5.36 -12.38 19.88
C VAL A 221 -5.79 -11.29 20.87
N ASP A 222 -4.88 -10.86 21.75
CA ASP A 222 -5.06 -9.72 22.63
C ASP A 222 -4.82 -8.42 21.87
N ILE A 223 -5.90 -7.68 21.55
CA ILE A 223 -5.83 -6.45 20.75
C ILE A 223 -5.80 -5.24 21.67
N ARG A 224 -4.78 -4.40 21.55
CA ARG A 224 -4.57 -3.23 22.38
C ARG A 224 -4.50 -1.97 21.54
N LEU A 225 -5.62 -1.28 21.44
CA LEU A 225 -5.76 0.01 20.74
C LEU A 225 -5.33 1.18 21.62
N ASN A 226 -5.07 2.34 21.02
CA ASN A 226 -4.60 3.55 21.72
C ASN A 226 -3.32 3.32 22.54
N GLN A 227 -2.50 2.35 22.15
CA GLN A 227 -1.23 2.03 22.81
C GLN A 227 -0.06 2.26 21.86
N SER A 228 0.52 3.44 21.93
CA SER A 228 1.78 3.74 21.24
C SER A 228 2.95 3.08 21.97
N ILE A 229 3.84 2.44 21.21
CA ILE A 229 5.05 1.85 21.77
C ILE A 229 6.18 2.88 21.74
N GLU A 230 6.82 3.09 22.88
CA GLU A 230 7.93 4.02 23.06
C GLU A 230 9.29 3.36 22.80
N SER A 231 9.46 2.13 23.29
CA SER A 231 10.71 1.39 23.10
C SER A 231 10.53 -0.11 23.16
N VAL A 232 11.43 -0.79 22.44
CA VAL A 232 11.63 -2.24 22.46
C VAL A 232 13.07 -2.51 22.87
N SER A 233 13.28 -3.44 23.80
CA SER A 233 14.61 -3.81 24.27
C SER A 233 14.70 -5.30 24.54
N HIS A 234 15.89 -5.87 24.37
CA HIS A 234 16.18 -7.26 24.72
C HIS A 234 17.01 -7.31 26.00
N LYS A 235 16.56 -8.07 26.98
CA LYS A 235 17.25 -8.32 28.25
C LYS A 235 16.96 -9.75 28.72
N GLU A 236 17.98 -10.44 29.25
CA GLU A 236 17.84 -11.75 29.88
C GLU A 236 17.07 -12.78 29.03
N GLY A 237 17.30 -12.78 27.70
CA GLY A 237 16.68 -13.72 26.78
C GLY A 237 15.22 -13.40 26.40
N ARG A 238 14.70 -12.26 26.82
CA ARG A 238 13.32 -11.82 26.53
C ARG A 238 13.29 -10.42 25.92
N VAL A 239 12.25 -10.15 25.15
CA VAL A 239 11.98 -8.84 24.59
C VAL A 239 11.00 -8.08 25.48
N PHE A 240 11.41 -6.88 25.89
CA PHE A 240 10.60 -5.98 26.69
C PHE A 240 10.04 -4.85 25.83
N ILE A 241 8.74 -4.63 25.91
CA ILE A 241 8.03 -3.57 25.21
C ILE A 241 7.53 -2.56 26.23
N LYS A 242 7.94 -1.29 26.06
CA LYS A 242 7.43 -0.18 26.86
C LYS A 242 6.41 0.60 26.04
N SER A 243 5.17 0.62 26.49
CA SER A 243 4.10 1.44 25.91
C SER A 243 4.02 2.83 26.54
N SER A 244 3.29 3.74 25.90
CA SER A 244 3.03 5.09 26.39
C SER A 244 2.33 5.14 27.77
N ASN A 245 1.74 4.04 28.21
CA ASN A 245 1.14 3.89 29.53
C ASN A 245 2.16 3.51 30.62
N GLU A 246 3.47 3.64 30.33
CA GLU A 246 4.61 3.29 31.20
C GLU A 246 4.71 1.82 31.62
N GLN A 247 3.81 0.95 31.16
CA GLN A 247 3.88 -0.47 31.43
C GLN A 247 4.95 -1.12 30.55
N SER A 248 5.79 -1.93 31.15
CA SER A 248 6.78 -2.73 30.46
C SER A 248 6.37 -4.22 30.54
N GLU A 249 6.16 -4.83 29.38
CA GLU A 249 5.77 -6.24 29.29
C GLU A 249 6.84 -7.06 28.56
N ALA A 250 6.99 -8.32 28.97
CA ALA A 250 7.97 -9.23 28.43
C ALA A 250 7.35 -10.26 27.50
N PHE A 251 7.97 -10.41 26.31
CA PHE A 251 7.59 -11.34 25.25
C PHE A 251 8.75 -12.24 24.86
N ASP A 252 8.45 -13.37 24.23
CA ASP A 252 9.48 -14.27 23.70
C ASP A 252 9.97 -13.76 22.33
N GLN A 253 9.07 -13.22 21.53
CA GLN A 253 9.34 -12.70 20.21
C GLN A 253 8.52 -11.42 19.94
N THR A 254 9.05 -10.54 19.09
CA THR A 254 8.37 -9.29 18.69
C THR A 254 8.52 -9.08 17.20
N VAL A 255 7.43 -8.68 16.53
CA VAL A 255 7.42 -8.32 15.11
C VAL A 255 7.02 -6.85 14.97
N LEU A 256 7.94 -6.03 14.43
CA LEU A 256 7.69 -4.64 14.12
C LEU A 256 7.15 -4.53 12.69
N THR A 257 5.91 -4.06 12.54
CA THR A 257 5.27 -3.85 11.22
C THR A 257 5.20 -2.36 10.84
N VAL A 258 5.87 -1.53 11.59
CA VAL A 258 5.96 -0.08 11.41
C VAL A 258 6.89 0.31 10.24
N PRO A 259 6.79 1.53 9.69
CA PRO A 259 7.72 2.02 8.65
C PRO A 259 9.18 1.92 9.08
N SER A 260 10.08 1.55 8.16
CA SER A 260 11.50 1.27 8.46
C SER A 260 12.20 2.37 9.27
N ARG A 261 11.94 3.65 8.98
CA ARG A 261 12.55 4.78 9.70
C ARG A 261 12.15 4.89 11.19
N VAL A 262 11.05 4.23 11.58
CA VAL A 262 10.60 4.20 12.97
C VAL A 262 11.37 3.14 13.77
N VAL A 263 11.83 2.08 13.10
CA VAL A 263 12.50 0.94 13.74
C VAL A 263 13.71 1.34 14.60
N PRO A 264 14.69 2.16 14.15
CA PRO A 264 15.83 2.53 14.99
C PRO A 264 15.45 3.39 16.21
N LYS A 265 14.31 4.08 16.15
CA LYS A 265 13.80 4.86 17.29
C LYS A 265 13.19 3.95 18.35
N LEU A 266 12.47 2.93 17.93
CA LEU A 266 11.85 1.95 18.83
C LEU A 266 12.87 0.97 19.41
N LEU A 267 13.92 0.63 18.65
CA LEU A 267 14.91 -0.39 18.97
C LEU A 267 16.34 0.21 19.01
N PRO A 268 16.71 0.97 20.06
CA PRO A 268 18.02 1.63 20.15
C PRO A 268 19.22 0.65 20.21
N GLN A 269 18.98 -0.62 20.54
CA GLN A 269 19.99 -1.68 20.60
C GLN A 269 20.38 -2.24 19.22
N LEU A 270 19.73 -1.79 18.15
CA LEU A 270 20.00 -2.22 16.78
C LEU A 270 21.45 -1.92 16.38
N ALA A 271 22.10 -2.84 15.67
CA ALA A 271 23.44 -2.60 15.14
C ALA A 271 23.48 -1.35 14.24
N LYS A 272 24.53 -0.56 14.32
CA LYS A 272 24.64 0.73 13.62
C LYS A 272 24.44 0.61 12.11
N GLU A 273 25.03 -0.41 11.48
CA GLU A 273 24.89 -0.66 10.03
C GLU A 273 23.46 -1.01 9.66
N GLU A 274 22.76 -1.75 10.51
CA GLU A 274 21.36 -2.13 10.29
C GLU A 274 20.45 -0.92 10.49
N ALA A 275 20.66 -0.14 11.55
CA ALA A 275 19.96 1.14 11.79
C ALA A 275 20.12 2.10 10.60
N ALA A 276 21.33 2.18 10.02
CA ALA A 276 21.61 2.99 8.84
C ALA A 276 20.80 2.52 7.61
N LYS A 277 20.68 1.19 7.39
CA LYS A 277 19.83 0.64 6.31
C LYS A 277 18.37 1.01 6.49
N HIS A 278 17.83 0.90 7.71
CA HIS A 278 16.45 1.32 8.00
C HIS A 278 16.22 2.81 7.74
N THR A 279 17.17 3.65 8.14
CA THR A 279 17.09 5.11 7.97
C THR A 279 17.23 5.52 6.49
N ALA A 280 17.99 4.75 5.70
CA ALA A 280 18.22 5.00 4.27
C ALA A 280 16.99 4.70 3.38
N ILE A 281 15.96 4.00 3.90
CA ILE A 281 14.73 3.76 3.14
C ILE A 281 13.99 5.07 2.95
N GLU A 282 13.89 5.49 1.70
CA GLU A 282 13.12 6.67 1.33
C GLU A 282 11.66 6.32 1.08
N TYR A 283 10.76 7.17 1.57
CA TYR A 283 9.32 7.00 1.39
C TYR A 283 8.72 8.10 0.53
N GLN A 284 7.71 7.72 -0.23
CA GLN A 284 6.76 8.64 -0.84
C GLN A 284 5.58 8.80 0.10
N GLY A 285 5.20 10.04 0.36
CA GLY A 285 4.00 10.35 1.12
C GLY A 285 2.82 10.70 0.21
N ILE A 286 1.68 10.95 0.83
CA ILE A 286 0.45 11.36 0.18
C ILE A 286 -0.30 12.39 1.01
N VAL A 287 -0.82 13.42 0.36
CA VAL A 287 -1.98 14.18 0.80
C VAL A 287 -3.14 13.71 -0.07
N CYS A 288 -4.19 13.17 0.53
CA CYS A 288 -5.32 12.62 -0.21
C CYS A 288 -6.60 13.25 0.29
N VAL A 289 -7.34 13.89 -0.62
CA VAL A 289 -8.64 14.48 -0.30
C VAL A 289 -9.73 13.51 -0.70
N SER A 290 -10.64 13.23 0.23
CA SER A 290 -11.93 12.57 -0.05
C SER A 290 -13.01 13.64 -0.11
N MET A 291 -13.81 13.64 -1.16
CA MET A 291 -14.93 14.55 -1.32
C MET A 291 -16.22 13.80 -1.62
N LEU A 292 -17.29 14.21 -0.95
CA LEU A 292 -18.65 13.77 -1.25
C LEU A 292 -19.32 14.88 -2.04
N LEU A 293 -19.78 14.58 -3.25
CA LEU A 293 -20.40 15.51 -4.18
C LEU A 293 -21.88 15.15 -4.42
N LYS A 294 -22.72 16.13 -4.71
CA LYS A 294 -24.13 15.92 -5.07
C LYS A 294 -24.31 15.13 -6.36
N LYS A 295 -23.34 15.23 -7.30
CA LYS A 295 -23.37 14.53 -8.60
C LYS A 295 -21.99 14.05 -9.01
N SER A 296 -21.95 13.05 -9.90
CA SER A 296 -20.73 12.52 -10.52
C SER A 296 -20.01 13.58 -11.36
N LEU A 297 -18.68 13.44 -11.45
CA LEU A 297 -17.84 14.27 -12.33
C LEU A 297 -17.83 13.74 -13.77
N ALA A 298 -17.61 12.41 -13.89
CA ALA A 298 -17.54 11.69 -15.15
C ALA A 298 -17.77 10.20 -14.88
N ASP A 299 -17.94 9.40 -15.97
CA ASP A 299 -18.10 7.94 -15.84
C ASP A 299 -16.75 7.22 -15.84
N PHE A 300 -15.72 7.80 -15.23
CA PHE A 300 -14.38 7.20 -15.14
C PHE A 300 -14.04 6.87 -13.69
N TYR A 301 -13.78 5.60 -13.41
CA TYR A 301 -13.29 5.21 -12.10
C TYR A 301 -11.95 5.90 -11.80
N VAL A 302 -11.03 5.90 -12.77
CA VAL A 302 -9.76 6.62 -12.68
C VAL A 302 -9.62 7.58 -13.84
N THR A 303 -9.36 8.85 -13.54
CA THR A 303 -8.87 9.84 -14.51
C THR A 303 -7.39 10.12 -14.25
N ASN A 304 -6.53 9.66 -15.13
CA ASN A 304 -5.09 9.94 -15.09
C ASN A 304 -4.84 11.37 -15.61
N ILE A 305 -3.96 12.11 -14.95
CA ILE A 305 -3.63 13.48 -15.30
C ILE A 305 -2.20 13.54 -15.82
N THR A 306 -2.01 14.10 -17.00
CA THR A 306 -0.69 14.33 -17.60
C THR A 306 -0.33 15.81 -17.74
N ASP A 307 -1.26 16.70 -17.47
CA ASP A 307 -1.06 18.14 -17.47
C ASP A 307 -0.47 18.61 -16.14
N GLY A 308 0.49 19.52 -16.19
CA GLY A 308 1.27 19.94 -15.01
C GLY A 308 0.62 21.04 -14.17
N ASN A 309 -0.55 21.55 -14.56
CA ASN A 309 -1.27 22.66 -13.91
C ASN A 309 -2.34 22.20 -12.92
N VAL A 310 -2.50 20.90 -12.74
CA VAL A 310 -3.44 20.32 -11.76
C VAL A 310 -2.66 19.87 -10.54
N PRO A 311 -3.08 20.21 -9.30
CA PRO A 311 -2.30 19.96 -8.09
C PRO A 311 -2.28 18.49 -7.65
N PHE A 312 -3.33 17.72 -7.98
CA PHE A 312 -3.43 16.29 -7.66
C PHE A 312 -3.04 15.41 -8.86
N THR A 313 -2.76 14.15 -8.60
CA THR A 313 -2.14 13.22 -9.56
C THR A 313 -3.14 12.40 -10.36
N GLY A 314 -4.39 12.42 -9.95
CA GLY A 314 -5.50 11.75 -10.59
C GLY A 314 -6.80 12.06 -9.87
N VAL A 315 -7.90 11.70 -10.49
CA VAL A 315 -9.24 11.67 -9.86
C VAL A 315 -9.68 10.23 -9.82
N ILE A 316 -10.02 9.74 -8.64
CA ILE A 316 -10.60 8.41 -8.44
C ILE A 316 -12.06 8.63 -8.06
N GLU A 317 -12.97 8.34 -8.96
CA GLU A 317 -14.41 8.44 -8.69
C GLU A 317 -14.96 7.07 -8.28
N MET A 318 -15.06 6.85 -6.95
CA MET A 318 -15.56 5.58 -6.42
C MET A 318 -16.98 5.26 -6.86
N SER A 319 -17.81 6.27 -6.99
CA SER A 319 -19.19 6.15 -7.47
C SER A 319 -19.33 5.78 -8.97
N ALA A 320 -18.22 5.72 -9.72
CA ALA A 320 -18.18 5.10 -11.05
C ALA A 320 -17.91 3.57 -11.00
N LEU A 321 -17.61 3.04 -9.82
CA LEU A 321 -17.36 1.62 -9.54
C LEU A 321 -18.37 1.06 -8.55
N VAL A 322 -18.57 1.75 -7.43
CA VAL A 322 -19.40 1.37 -6.31
C VAL A 322 -20.83 1.88 -6.53
N ASP A 323 -21.82 1.07 -6.19
CA ASP A 323 -23.21 1.49 -6.25
C ASP A 323 -23.44 2.74 -5.38
N LYS A 324 -24.11 3.75 -5.94
CA LYS A 324 -24.33 5.03 -5.27
C LYS A 324 -25.20 4.95 -4.03
N SER A 325 -25.96 3.86 -3.85
CA SER A 325 -26.69 3.60 -2.60
C SER A 325 -25.77 3.51 -1.39
N GLU A 326 -24.51 3.08 -1.57
CA GLU A 326 -23.48 3.09 -0.54
C GLU A 326 -23.09 4.51 -0.09
N PHE A 327 -23.45 5.52 -0.87
CA PHE A 327 -23.14 6.94 -0.65
C PHE A 327 -24.40 7.82 -0.57
N ASP A 328 -25.55 7.26 -0.22
CA ASP A 328 -26.86 7.96 -0.21
C ASP A 328 -27.18 8.68 -1.53
N GLY A 329 -26.86 8.06 -2.64
CA GLY A 329 -27.06 8.62 -3.98
C GLY A 329 -26.06 9.70 -4.40
N LYS A 330 -25.09 10.02 -3.53
CA LYS A 330 -24.02 11.02 -3.78
C LYS A 330 -22.86 10.39 -4.55
N ALA A 331 -21.90 11.21 -4.98
CA ALA A 331 -20.68 10.76 -5.61
C ALA A 331 -19.47 10.91 -4.65
N LEU A 332 -18.74 9.83 -4.43
CA LEU A 332 -17.49 9.85 -3.66
C LEU A 332 -16.29 9.88 -4.60
N ILE A 333 -15.44 10.88 -4.41
CA ILE A 333 -14.19 11.03 -5.16
C ILE A 333 -12.97 11.12 -4.24
N TYR A 334 -11.82 10.72 -4.76
CA TYR A 334 -10.52 10.93 -4.13
C TYR A 334 -9.58 11.69 -5.06
N LEU A 335 -8.86 12.64 -4.48
CA LEU A 335 -7.84 13.45 -5.15
C LEU A 335 -6.48 13.20 -4.48
N PRO A 336 -5.73 12.18 -4.93
CA PRO A 336 -4.42 11.88 -4.36
C PRO A 336 -3.37 12.86 -4.86
N TYR A 337 -2.56 13.40 -3.94
CA TYR A 337 -1.37 14.20 -4.22
C TYR A 337 -0.14 13.51 -3.60
N TYR A 338 0.58 12.75 -4.41
CA TYR A 338 1.79 12.07 -3.97
C TYR A 338 2.98 13.02 -3.93
N VAL A 339 3.56 13.20 -2.76
CA VAL A 339 4.64 14.14 -2.51
C VAL A 339 5.77 13.49 -1.69
N PRO A 340 7.03 13.96 -1.84
CA PRO A 340 8.10 13.56 -0.95
C PRO A 340 7.76 13.88 0.50
N GLU A 341 8.27 13.10 1.44
CA GLU A 341 7.95 13.22 2.87
C GLU A 341 8.15 14.61 3.48
N GLY A 342 9.14 15.39 3.02
CA GLY A 342 9.41 16.74 3.48
C GLY A 342 8.69 17.84 2.68
N HIS A 343 7.71 17.51 1.85
CA HIS A 343 7.02 18.48 1.01
C HIS A 343 6.09 19.39 1.83
N ALA A 344 6.03 20.68 1.49
CA ALA A 344 5.24 21.69 2.19
C ALA A 344 3.73 21.39 2.24
N ALA A 345 3.20 20.60 1.30
CA ALA A 345 1.79 20.22 1.29
C ALA A 345 1.33 19.46 2.55
N PHE A 346 2.26 18.88 3.31
CA PHE A 346 1.92 18.25 4.59
C PHE A 346 1.60 19.27 5.70
N ASP A 347 2.00 20.52 5.51
CA ASP A 347 1.83 21.59 6.48
C ASP A 347 0.69 22.55 6.07
N TRP A 348 0.10 22.35 4.88
CA TRP A 348 -1.08 23.10 4.43
C TRP A 348 -2.27 22.83 5.34
N THR A 349 -3.08 23.84 5.58
CA THR A 349 -4.38 23.71 6.28
C THR A 349 -5.37 22.91 5.41
N ASP A 350 -6.46 22.45 6.02
CA ASP A 350 -7.51 21.74 5.28
C ASP A 350 -8.18 22.68 4.27
N ASP A 351 -8.33 23.98 4.60
CA ASP A 351 -8.91 24.97 3.70
C ASP A 351 -8.01 25.24 2.48
N GLU A 352 -6.68 25.32 2.66
CA GLU A 352 -5.74 25.45 1.55
C GLU A 352 -5.77 24.22 0.64
N ILE A 353 -5.82 23.02 1.21
CA ILE A 353 -5.93 21.78 0.43
C ILE A 353 -7.27 21.75 -0.34
N LEU A 354 -8.37 22.13 0.32
CA LEU A 354 -9.68 22.19 -0.31
C LEU A 354 -9.67 23.16 -1.48
N GLU A 355 -9.19 24.39 -1.29
CA GLU A 355 -9.15 25.41 -2.34
C GLU A 355 -8.35 24.94 -3.57
N GLN A 356 -7.15 24.39 -3.36
CA GLN A 356 -6.35 23.82 -4.44
C GLN A 356 -7.08 22.68 -5.16
N SER A 357 -7.81 21.85 -4.42
CA SER A 357 -8.59 20.74 -4.97
C SER A 357 -9.75 21.24 -5.83
N LEU A 358 -10.50 22.24 -5.36
CA LEU A 358 -11.62 22.83 -6.09
C LEU A 358 -11.15 23.50 -7.38
N LEU A 359 -10.08 24.31 -7.33
CA LEU A 359 -9.48 24.94 -8.52
C LEU A 359 -9.04 23.89 -9.56
N GLY A 360 -8.47 22.77 -9.10
CA GLY A 360 -8.10 21.67 -9.97
C GLY A 360 -9.32 21.03 -10.64
N LEU A 361 -10.40 20.78 -9.90
CA LEU A 361 -11.63 20.21 -10.44
C LEU A 361 -12.32 21.17 -11.44
N GLU A 362 -12.41 22.46 -11.12
CA GLU A 362 -12.94 23.50 -12.03
C GLU A 362 -12.17 23.55 -13.36
N SER A 363 -10.85 23.36 -13.32
CA SER A 363 -10.02 23.35 -14.54
C SER A 363 -10.24 22.11 -15.43
N MET A 364 -10.68 20.99 -14.83
CA MET A 364 -10.82 19.72 -15.53
C MET A 364 -12.25 19.42 -15.97
N TYR A 365 -13.23 19.86 -15.21
CA TYR A 365 -14.65 19.53 -15.37
C TYR A 365 -15.48 20.80 -15.49
N PRO A 366 -15.82 21.26 -16.73
CA PRO A 366 -16.56 22.51 -16.94
C PRO A 366 -17.94 22.57 -16.27
N ASP A 367 -18.57 21.40 -16.04
CA ASP A 367 -19.88 21.28 -15.41
C ASP A 367 -19.82 21.14 -13.87
N PHE A 368 -18.61 21.14 -13.29
CA PHE A 368 -18.42 21.09 -11.85
C PHE A 368 -18.73 22.46 -11.22
N SER A 369 -19.46 22.44 -10.11
CA SER A 369 -19.72 23.64 -9.28
C SER A 369 -19.27 23.38 -7.85
N ARG A 370 -18.73 24.39 -7.19
CA ARG A 370 -18.40 24.32 -5.75
C ARG A 370 -19.63 24.02 -4.89
N ASP A 371 -20.82 24.40 -5.35
CA ASP A 371 -22.10 24.09 -4.69
C ASP A 371 -22.44 22.58 -4.72
N ASP A 372 -21.76 21.80 -5.54
CA ASP A 372 -21.88 20.34 -5.55
C ASP A 372 -21.17 19.67 -4.34
N LEU A 373 -20.25 20.36 -3.66
CA LEU A 373 -19.56 19.84 -2.50
C LEU A 373 -20.49 19.68 -1.30
N VAL A 374 -20.58 18.47 -0.77
CA VAL A 374 -21.36 18.13 0.43
C VAL A 374 -20.45 18.05 1.66
N ALA A 375 -19.34 17.33 1.54
CA ALA A 375 -18.37 17.18 2.62
C ALA A 375 -16.98 16.84 2.04
N PHE A 376 -15.93 17.15 2.80
CA PHE A 376 -14.57 16.73 2.47
C PHE A 376 -13.76 16.42 3.71
N ARG A 377 -12.69 15.64 3.54
CA ARG A 377 -11.62 15.43 4.53
C ARG A 377 -10.28 15.26 3.82
N ALA A 378 -9.22 15.74 4.45
CA ALA A 378 -7.86 15.61 3.95
C ALA A 378 -7.05 14.65 4.83
N SER A 379 -6.50 13.61 4.23
CA SER A 379 -5.55 12.69 4.86
C SER A 379 -4.13 13.10 4.52
N ARG A 380 -3.22 13.05 5.49
CA ARG A 380 -1.79 13.32 5.34
C ARG A 380 -0.99 12.15 5.88
N VAL A 381 -0.32 11.41 5.00
CA VAL A 381 0.52 10.27 5.39
C VAL A 381 1.91 10.46 4.79
N ARG A 382 2.92 10.68 5.65
CA ARG A 382 4.30 10.96 5.21
C ARG A 382 5.02 9.73 4.67
N SER A 383 4.68 8.52 5.11
CA SER A 383 5.36 7.27 4.73
C SER A 383 4.36 6.26 4.21
N VAL A 384 3.93 6.42 2.94
CA VAL A 384 2.98 5.50 2.30
C VAL A 384 3.72 4.33 1.67
N MET A 385 4.62 4.59 0.73
CA MET A 385 5.34 3.52 0.02
C MET A 385 6.84 3.84 -0.07
N ALA A 386 7.66 2.81 0.08
CA ALA A 386 9.10 2.92 -0.14
C ALA A 386 9.41 3.12 -1.63
N ILE A 387 10.40 3.96 -1.92
CA ILE A 387 10.88 4.20 -3.29
C ILE A 387 11.82 3.08 -3.70
N SER A 388 11.44 2.29 -4.70
CA SER A 388 12.26 1.21 -5.26
C SER A 388 13.42 1.79 -6.08
N THR A 389 14.51 2.18 -5.43
CA THR A 389 15.72 2.69 -6.06
C THR A 389 16.47 1.58 -6.82
N LEU A 390 17.62 1.92 -7.47
CA LEU A 390 18.45 0.90 -8.13
C LEU A 390 18.94 -0.14 -7.11
N ASN A 391 18.84 -1.43 -7.50
CA ASN A 391 19.25 -2.59 -6.69
C ASN A 391 18.62 -2.59 -5.28
N TYR A 392 17.41 -2.10 -5.17
CA TYR A 392 16.69 -1.88 -3.91
C TYR A 392 16.70 -3.11 -3.00
N SER A 393 16.46 -4.32 -3.55
CA SER A 393 16.41 -5.55 -2.77
C SER A 393 17.72 -5.89 -2.05
N GLN A 394 18.87 -5.39 -2.55
CA GLN A 394 20.20 -5.62 -1.95
C GLN A 394 20.49 -4.67 -0.77
N HIS A 395 19.75 -3.56 -0.68
CA HIS A 395 19.95 -2.54 0.34
C HIS A 395 18.97 -2.64 1.51
N LEU A 396 17.99 -3.56 1.42
CA LEU A 396 17.03 -3.76 2.50
C LEU A 396 17.71 -4.29 3.77
N PRO A 397 17.26 -3.84 4.96
CA PRO A 397 17.60 -4.48 6.20
C PRO A 397 17.02 -5.91 6.25
N PRO A 398 17.65 -6.84 6.99
CA PRO A 398 17.12 -8.19 7.16
C PRO A 398 15.81 -8.19 7.97
N SER A 399 14.97 -9.20 7.76
CA SER A 399 13.76 -9.39 8.58
C SER A 399 14.08 -9.75 10.02
N GLN A 400 15.05 -10.64 10.22
CA GLN A 400 15.59 -10.92 11.55
C GLN A 400 16.62 -9.83 11.89
N THR A 401 16.35 -9.09 12.96
CA THR A 401 17.24 -7.99 13.38
C THR A 401 18.48 -8.51 14.12
N SER A 402 19.47 -7.63 14.30
CA SER A 402 20.64 -7.89 15.16
C SER A 402 20.29 -8.03 16.66
N VAL A 403 19.04 -7.72 17.03
CA VAL A 403 18.54 -7.85 18.42
C VAL A 403 17.78 -9.16 18.54
N PRO A 404 18.21 -10.11 19.38
CA PRO A 404 17.56 -11.41 19.51
C PRO A 404 16.08 -11.28 19.85
N GLY A 405 15.22 -12.09 19.21
CA GLY A 405 13.78 -12.11 19.44
C GLY A 405 13.02 -10.95 18.80
N VAL A 406 13.71 -10.06 18.06
CA VAL A 406 13.04 -8.94 17.38
C VAL A 406 13.14 -9.08 15.85
N HIS A 407 12.00 -8.99 15.20
CA HIS A 407 11.85 -9.08 13.74
C HIS A 407 11.24 -7.80 13.18
N VAL A 408 11.57 -7.49 11.93
CA VAL A 408 10.93 -6.40 11.17
C VAL A 408 10.32 -6.98 9.91
N VAL A 409 9.01 -6.82 9.78
CA VAL A 409 8.26 -7.15 8.57
C VAL A 409 7.42 -5.94 8.22
N ASN A 410 7.78 -5.20 7.17
CA ASN A 410 7.04 -3.99 6.78
C ASN A 410 7.01 -3.77 5.27
N SER A 411 6.21 -2.80 4.83
CA SER A 411 5.94 -2.53 3.42
C SER A 411 7.18 -2.19 2.58
N ALA A 412 8.31 -1.79 3.19
CA ALA A 412 9.56 -1.58 2.46
C ALA A 412 10.09 -2.88 1.81
N GLN A 413 9.70 -4.04 2.34
CA GLN A 413 10.10 -5.35 1.81
C GLN A 413 9.25 -5.80 0.60
N ILE A 414 8.30 -5.00 0.14
CA ILE A 414 7.56 -5.25 -1.10
C ILE A 414 8.44 -4.80 -2.29
N VAL A 415 9.38 -5.66 -2.70
CA VAL A 415 10.41 -5.33 -3.69
C VAL A 415 9.96 -5.48 -5.14
N ASN A 416 9.03 -6.37 -5.43
CA ASN A 416 8.56 -6.73 -6.77
C ASN A 416 7.05 -6.55 -6.95
N GLY A 417 6.49 -5.63 -6.20
CA GLY A 417 5.07 -5.27 -6.22
C GLY A 417 4.87 -3.77 -6.06
N THR A 418 3.62 -3.35 -6.09
CA THR A 418 3.21 -2.01 -5.66
C THR A 418 2.48 -2.16 -4.34
N LEU A 419 2.63 -1.19 -3.43
CA LEU A 419 1.89 -1.22 -2.17
C LEU A 419 0.38 -1.29 -2.42
N ASN A 420 -0.22 -2.35 -1.97
CA ASN A 420 -1.65 -2.61 -1.93
C ASN A 420 -1.94 -3.73 -0.91
N VAL A 421 -3.19 -3.95 -0.59
CA VAL A 421 -3.61 -4.93 0.42
C VAL A 421 -3.16 -6.36 0.07
N ASN A 422 -3.25 -6.76 -1.21
CA ASN A 422 -2.83 -8.10 -1.64
C ASN A 422 -1.33 -8.36 -1.42
N GLU A 423 -0.46 -7.42 -1.81
CA GLU A 423 0.98 -7.56 -1.60
C GLU A 423 1.36 -7.46 -0.11
N THR A 424 0.59 -6.71 0.67
CA THR A 424 0.76 -6.60 2.12
C THR A 424 0.44 -7.93 2.82
N ILE A 425 -0.69 -8.57 2.48
CA ILE A 425 -1.06 -9.89 3.02
C ILE A 425 -0.05 -10.95 2.57
N LYS A 426 0.34 -10.93 1.28
CA LYS A 426 1.36 -11.85 0.74
C LYS A 426 2.68 -11.73 1.49
N LEU A 427 3.12 -10.52 1.83
CA LEU A 427 4.34 -10.30 2.61
C LEU A 427 4.22 -10.93 4.00
N ALA A 428 3.10 -10.71 4.71
CA ALA A 428 2.84 -11.32 6.01
C ALA A 428 2.90 -12.86 5.92
N GLU A 429 2.16 -13.45 5.00
CA GLU A 429 2.14 -14.91 4.76
C GLU A 429 3.54 -15.48 4.47
N SER A 430 4.34 -14.75 3.70
CA SER A 430 5.71 -15.16 3.33
C SER A 430 6.69 -15.07 4.49
N ALA A 431 6.44 -14.23 5.49
CA ALA A 431 7.30 -14.05 6.64
C ALA A 431 7.07 -15.13 7.72
N ILE A 432 5.87 -15.71 7.79
CA ILE A 432 5.50 -16.67 8.86
C ILE A 432 6.48 -17.86 8.99
N PRO A 433 6.90 -18.56 7.89
CA PRO A 433 7.83 -19.69 8.03
C PRO A 433 9.16 -19.32 8.69
N GLU A 434 9.70 -18.13 8.40
CA GLU A 434 10.94 -17.64 9.00
C GLU A 434 10.75 -17.28 10.48
N LEU A 435 9.67 -16.58 10.83
CA LEU A 435 9.34 -16.23 12.20
C LEU A 435 9.23 -17.48 13.09
N LEU A 436 8.58 -18.54 12.58
CA LEU A 436 8.45 -19.80 13.31
C LEU A 436 9.79 -20.57 13.42
N ARG A 437 10.62 -20.57 12.38
CA ARG A 437 11.93 -21.25 12.38
C ARG A 437 12.87 -20.65 13.42
N VAL A 438 13.02 -19.34 13.44
CA VAL A 438 13.90 -18.63 14.38
C VAL A 438 13.43 -18.81 15.81
N ALA A 439 12.12 -18.84 16.04
CA ALA A 439 11.56 -19.11 17.35
C ALA A 439 11.94 -20.50 17.90
N CYS A 440 11.94 -21.54 17.03
CA CYS A 440 12.40 -22.88 17.41
C CYS A 440 13.89 -22.92 17.75
N GLU A 441 14.72 -22.24 16.98
CA GLU A 441 16.19 -22.19 17.21
C GLU A 441 16.55 -21.45 18.51
N SER A 442 15.87 -20.37 18.83
CA SER A 442 16.05 -19.59 20.07
C SER A 442 15.61 -20.35 21.33
N SER A 443 14.75 -21.36 21.19
CA SER A 443 14.23 -22.20 22.29
C SER A 443 15.10 -23.45 22.55
N ALA A 444 16.06 -23.76 21.68
CA ALA A 444 16.96 -24.89 21.88
C ALA A 444 17.96 -24.55 23.00
N PRO A 445 18.21 -25.47 23.98
CA PRO A 445 19.18 -25.25 25.01
C PRO A 445 20.57 -25.05 24.37
N GLN A 446 21.21 -23.92 24.67
CA GLN A 446 22.60 -23.70 24.26
C GLN A 446 23.46 -24.74 24.96
N THR A 447 23.92 -25.75 24.24
CA THR A 447 24.93 -26.68 24.73
C THR A 447 26.19 -25.85 25.02
N PRO A 448 26.74 -25.92 26.24
CA PRO A 448 27.97 -25.20 26.53
C PRO A 448 29.07 -25.67 25.55
N ARG A 449 29.68 -24.73 24.82
CA ARG A 449 30.91 -25.05 24.08
C ARG A 449 31.94 -25.48 25.08
N GLU A 450 32.29 -26.76 25.07
CA GLU A 450 33.48 -27.26 25.80
C GLU A 450 34.68 -26.44 25.31
N VAL A 451 35.23 -25.68 26.23
CA VAL A 451 36.54 -25.04 26.03
C VAL A 451 37.58 -26.17 26.06
N GLN A 452 37.98 -26.68 24.91
CA GLN A 452 39.15 -27.52 24.81
C GLN A 452 40.38 -26.63 25.12
N HIS A 453 40.88 -26.78 26.34
CA HIS A 453 42.22 -26.32 26.67
C HIS A 453 43.23 -27.27 25.99
N VAL A 454 43.98 -26.73 25.02
CA VAL A 454 45.24 -27.29 24.51
C VAL A 454 46.33 -26.27 24.79
#